data_81a4283cd1b8ebb59154b914c5149abd
#
_entry.id   81a4283cd1b8ebb59154b914c5149abd
#
_cell.length_a   1.000
_cell.length_b   1.000
_cell.length_c   1.000
_cell.angle_alpha   90.00
_cell.angle_beta   90.00
_cell.angle_gamma   90.00
#
_symmetry.space_group_name_H-M   'P 1'
#
loop_
_entity.id
_entity.type
_entity.pdbx_description
1 polymer ?
#
loop_
_entity_poly.entity_id
_entity_poly.type
_entity_poly.pdbx_seq_one_letter_code
_entity_poly.pdbx_strand_id
1 'polypeptide(L)'
;MPRYVLARDASKCLNCKACLIACQQRNAVPYGLSRNWVRETPDTASPSGWRYQPGACMHCGEPSCVDACPTHATYKAEDGVVMVDETRCIACGSCMRACPYQARHIDPARRVVDKCDYCAPSRAEGMEPACVSVCTTRARVFGDVDDPQSPVSKVLGSHKVTFVEAKDAPTKPTLAYLNDVADKHWPKAESAGPVGFMGTVATGVRWLGALSLFGVVGVGLRQLIRPTGEASHEEKRKGS
;
A
#
# COMPACT_ATOMS: atom_id res chain seq x y z
N MET A 1 16.11 -22.27 15.37
CA MET A 1 15.18 -21.14 15.58
C MET A 1 13.96 -21.33 14.69
N PRO A 2 12.75 -20.95 15.12
CA PRO A 2 11.56 -21.14 14.31
C PRO A 2 11.67 -20.37 12.99
N ARG A 3 11.15 -20.93 11.89
CA ARG A 3 10.94 -20.23 10.61
C ARG A 3 9.46 -20.00 10.39
N TYR A 4 9.03 -18.76 10.53
CA TYR A 4 7.61 -18.45 10.42
C TYR A 4 7.15 -18.24 8.99
N VAL A 5 6.03 -18.90 8.67
CA VAL A 5 5.34 -18.74 7.39
C VAL A 5 3.85 -18.49 7.63
N LEU A 6 3.28 -17.64 6.80
CA LEU A 6 1.84 -17.43 6.71
C LEU A 6 1.34 -18.01 5.39
N ALA A 7 0.59 -19.10 5.46
CA ALA A 7 -0.09 -19.70 4.32
C ALA A 7 -1.49 -19.09 4.16
N ARG A 8 -1.95 -18.99 2.93
CA ARG A 8 -3.25 -18.41 2.56
C ARG A 8 -3.94 -19.25 1.50
N ASP A 9 -5.20 -19.57 1.76
CA ASP A 9 -6.08 -20.22 0.80
C ASP A 9 -7.03 -19.17 0.21
N ALA A 10 -6.75 -18.74 -1.01
CA ALA A 10 -7.54 -17.73 -1.68
C ALA A 10 -8.97 -18.24 -2.00
N SER A 11 -9.14 -19.56 -2.17
CA SER A 11 -10.45 -20.19 -2.47
C SER A 11 -11.41 -20.12 -1.28
N LYS A 12 -10.87 -20.05 -0.05
CA LYS A 12 -11.65 -19.91 1.19
C LYS A 12 -11.91 -18.46 1.59
N CYS A 13 -11.32 -17.49 0.91
CA CYS A 13 -11.47 -16.09 1.27
C CYS A 13 -12.83 -15.55 0.83
N LEU A 14 -13.62 -15.03 1.78
CA LEU A 14 -14.93 -14.44 1.53
C LEU A 14 -14.90 -12.90 1.45
N ASN A 15 -13.70 -12.30 1.46
CA ASN A 15 -13.55 -10.84 1.45
C ASN A 15 -14.27 -10.09 2.60
N CYS A 16 -14.48 -10.73 3.73
CA CYS A 16 -15.21 -10.15 4.87
C CYS A 16 -14.45 -9.00 5.57
N LYS A 17 -13.18 -8.76 5.21
CA LYS A 17 -12.29 -7.71 5.77
C LYS A 17 -12.00 -7.82 7.28
N ALA A 18 -12.52 -8.81 7.98
CA ALA A 18 -12.28 -8.99 9.43
C ALA A 18 -10.78 -9.00 9.78
N CYS A 19 -9.97 -9.64 8.94
CA CYS A 19 -8.52 -9.69 9.11
C CYS A 19 -7.83 -8.31 9.02
N LEU A 20 -8.39 -7.35 8.26
CA LEU A 20 -7.90 -5.98 8.18
C LEU A 20 -8.16 -5.25 9.50
N ILE A 21 -9.41 -5.30 9.96
CA ILE A 21 -9.84 -4.64 11.20
C ILE A 21 -9.11 -5.21 12.41
N ALA A 22 -9.03 -6.54 12.53
CA ALA A 22 -8.29 -7.16 13.63
C ALA A 22 -6.80 -6.78 13.63
N CYS A 23 -6.18 -6.67 12.45
CA CYS A 23 -4.80 -6.21 12.33
C CYS A 23 -4.64 -4.75 12.74
N GLN A 24 -5.55 -3.87 12.32
CA GLN A 24 -5.54 -2.45 12.71
C GLN A 24 -5.69 -2.30 14.22
N GLN A 25 -6.63 -2.98 14.83
CA GLN A 25 -6.87 -2.94 16.28
C GLN A 25 -5.66 -3.46 17.07
N ARG A 26 -5.14 -4.63 16.71
CA ARG A 26 -4.04 -5.29 17.42
C ARG A 26 -2.74 -4.48 17.35
N ASN A 27 -2.48 -3.85 16.22
CA ASN A 27 -1.19 -3.21 15.94
C ASN A 27 -1.27 -1.68 15.92
N ALA A 28 -2.37 -1.10 16.39
CA ALA A 28 -2.61 0.35 16.41
C ALA A 28 -2.31 1.03 15.05
N VAL A 29 -2.67 0.36 13.93
CA VAL A 29 -2.45 0.91 12.60
C VAL A 29 -3.40 2.09 12.37
N PRO A 30 -2.90 3.27 11.97
CA PRO A 30 -3.74 4.45 11.77
C PRO A 30 -4.88 4.21 10.77
N TYR A 31 -5.99 4.94 10.95
CA TYR A 31 -7.12 4.90 10.04
C TYR A 31 -6.69 5.22 8.60
N GLY A 32 -7.23 4.49 7.64
CA GLY A 32 -6.88 4.62 6.22
C GLY A 32 -5.61 3.88 5.80
N LEU A 33 -4.83 3.33 6.75
CA LEU A 33 -3.65 2.51 6.48
C LEU A 33 -3.91 1.04 6.81
N SER A 34 -3.14 0.15 6.22
CA SER A 34 -3.29 -1.28 6.48
C SER A 34 -1.97 -2.04 6.29
N ARG A 35 -1.71 -3.00 7.18
CA ARG A 35 -0.59 -3.95 7.07
C ARG A 35 -0.91 -5.16 6.19
N ASN A 36 -2.17 -5.37 5.87
CA ASN A 36 -2.63 -6.44 4.99
C ASN A 36 -3.83 -5.97 4.16
N TRP A 37 -4.15 -6.69 3.11
CA TRP A 37 -5.22 -6.36 2.16
C TRP A 37 -5.89 -7.62 1.63
N VAL A 38 -7.00 -7.47 0.93
CA VAL A 38 -7.59 -8.48 0.06
C VAL A 38 -7.71 -7.86 -1.33
N ARG A 39 -7.05 -8.45 -2.30
CA ARG A 39 -7.18 -8.07 -3.70
C ARG A 39 -8.43 -8.72 -4.29
N GLU A 40 -9.17 -7.95 -5.04
CA GLU A 40 -10.37 -8.37 -5.73
C GLU A 40 -10.08 -8.39 -7.24
N THR A 41 -10.32 -9.54 -7.87
CA THR A 41 -10.12 -9.70 -9.32
C THR A 41 -11.43 -10.24 -9.91
N PRO A 42 -11.97 -9.66 -10.99
CA PRO A 42 -13.12 -10.23 -11.68
C PRO A 42 -12.81 -11.67 -12.13
N ASP A 43 -13.75 -12.57 -11.89
CA ASP A 43 -13.65 -13.98 -12.30
C ASP A 43 -15.01 -14.53 -12.63
N THR A 44 -15.29 -14.66 -13.92
CA THR A 44 -16.55 -15.18 -14.44
C THR A 44 -16.79 -16.65 -14.10
N ALA A 45 -15.76 -17.40 -13.74
CA ALA A 45 -15.88 -18.81 -13.30
C ALA A 45 -16.26 -18.91 -11.81
N SER A 46 -16.14 -17.83 -11.04
CA SER A 46 -16.55 -17.80 -9.64
C SER A 46 -18.05 -17.53 -9.51
N PRO A 47 -18.78 -18.24 -8.62
CA PRO A 47 -20.19 -17.97 -8.36
C PRO A 47 -20.50 -16.54 -7.92
N SER A 48 -19.51 -15.87 -7.29
CA SER A 48 -19.63 -14.47 -6.87
C SER A 48 -19.27 -13.46 -7.96
N GLY A 49 -18.77 -13.91 -9.11
CA GLY A 49 -18.17 -13.06 -10.14
C GLY A 49 -16.79 -12.50 -9.78
N TRP A 50 -16.26 -12.86 -8.62
CA TRP A 50 -15.02 -12.31 -8.09
C TRP A 50 -14.12 -13.40 -7.50
N ARG A 51 -12.83 -13.16 -7.57
CA ARG A 51 -11.81 -13.92 -6.85
C ARG A 51 -11.12 -13.02 -5.85
N TYR A 52 -10.90 -13.53 -4.65
CA TYR A 52 -10.32 -12.77 -3.54
C TYR A 52 -8.96 -13.33 -3.17
N GLN A 53 -7.92 -12.47 -3.25
CA GLN A 53 -6.56 -12.87 -2.92
C GLN A 53 -6.05 -12.05 -1.72
N PRO A 54 -6.01 -12.64 -0.52
CA PRO A 54 -5.49 -11.95 0.65
C PRO A 54 -3.98 -11.74 0.54
N GLY A 55 -3.50 -10.53 0.85
CA GLY A 55 -2.09 -10.12 0.77
C GLY A 55 -1.59 -9.45 2.05
N ALA A 56 -0.26 -9.41 2.24
CA ALA A 56 0.49 -8.61 3.22
C ALA A 56 1.96 -8.56 2.79
N CYS A 57 2.87 -8.12 3.68
CA CYS A 57 4.30 -8.29 3.46
C CYS A 57 4.62 -9.75 3.14
N MET A 58 5.42 -9.98 2.11
CA MET A 58 5.79 -11.33 1.66
C MET A 58 6.94 -11.96 2.45
N HIS A 59 7.56 -11.20 3.37
CA HIS A 59 8.73 -11.62 4.14
C HIS A 59 9.77 -12.34 3.29
N CYS A 60 10.19 -11.67 2.22
CA CYS A 60 11.02 -12.20 1.15
C CYS A 60 12.31 -12.87 1.64
N GLY A 61 12.74 -13.91 0.95
CA GLY A 61 14.04 -14.55 1.16
C GLY A 61 15.19 -13.60 0.80
N GLU A 62 14.99 -12.85 -0.30
CA GLU A 62 15.89 -11.80 -0.80
C GLU A 62 15.14 -10.45 -0.77
N PRO A 63 15.11 -9.77 0.39
CA PRO A 63 14.26 -8.62 0.60
C PRO A 63 14.90 -7.32 0.09
N SER A 64 14.64 -6.90 -1.14
CA SER A 64 15.10 -5.63 -1.73
C SER A 64 14.87 -4.40 -0.85
N CYS A 65 13.90 -4.45 0.03
CA CYS A 65 13.62 -3.39 0.99
C CYS A 65 14.64 -3.31 2.15
N VAL A 66 15.36 -4.39 2.43
CA VAL A 66 16.49 -4.41 3.38
C VAL A 66 17.68 -3.74 2.75
N ASP A 67 18.02 -4.13 1.51
CA ASP A 67 19.17 -3.60 0.78
C ASP A 67 19.03 -2.09 0.51
N ALA A 68 17.79 -1.63 0.29
CA ALA A 68 17.50 -0.22 0.04
C ALA A 68 17.49 0.67 1.31
N CYS A 69 17.67 0.10 2.51
CA CYS A 69 17.56 0.87 3.75
C CYS A 69 18.89 1.52 4.14
N PRO A 70 19.05 2.86 4.05
CA PRO A 70 20.33 3.51 4.29
C PRO A 70 20.77 3.47 5.77
N THR A 71 19.83 3.32 6.70
CA THR A 71 20.09 3.24 8.14
C THR A 71 20.09 1.80 8.67
N HIS A 72 19.88 0.82 7.79
CA HIS A 72 19.67 -0.59 8.16
C HIS A 72 18.55 -0.79 9.21
N ALA A 73 17.58 0.13 9.26
CA ALA A 73 16.40 0.00 10.11
C ALA A 73 15.50 -1.17 9.66
N THR A 74 15.45 -1.43 8.34
CA THR A 74 14.80 -2.64 7.82
C THR A 74 15.82 -3.76 7.77
N TYR A 75 15.50 -4.88 8.38
CA TYR A 75 16.39 -6.06 8.47
C TYR A 75 15.58 -7.35 8.40
N LYS A 76 16.26 -8.45 8.13
CA LYS A 76 15.70 -9.79 8.20
C LYS A 76 16.16 -10.43 9.50
N ALA A 77 15.22 -10.82 10.35
CA ALA A 77 15.49 -11.50 11.60
C ALA A 77 15.86 -12.97 11.36
N GLU A 78 16.43 -13.62 12.34
CA GLU A 78 16.89 -15.02 12.27
C GLU A 78 15.73 -16.01 12.06
N ASP A 79 14.51 -15.64 12.48
CA ASP A 79 13.26 -16.37 12.23
C ASP A 79 12.72 -16.21 10.80
N GLY A 80 13.46 -15.52 9.93
CA GLY A 80 13.09 -15.25 8.54
C GLY A 80 12.14 -14.07 8.36
N VAL A 81 11.65 -13.45 9.43
CA VAL A 81 10.72 -12.33 9.37
C VAL A 81 11.46 -11.05 9.05
N VAL A 82 11.01 -10.32 8.03
CA VAL A 82 11.55 -8.98 7.75
C VAL A 82 10.94 -8.00 8.76
N MET A 83 11.78 -7.26 9.45
CA MET A 83 11.41 -6.35 10.54
C MET A 83 11.79 -4.90 10.23
N VAL A 84 11.31 -3.98 11.04
CA VAL A 84 11.73 -2.57 11.05
C VAL A 84 12.09 -2.19 12.49
N ASP A 85 13.30 -1.70 12.67
CA ASP A 85 13.73 -1.07 13.92
C ASP A 85 13.28 0.40 13.88
N GLU A 86 12.31 0.72 14.70
CA GLU A 86 11.72 2.06 14.75
C GLU A 86 12.71 3.11 15.24
N THR A 87 13.69 2.73 16.07
CA THR A 87 14.69 3.66 16.63
C THR A 87 15.69 4.12 15.57
N ARG A 88 15.93 3.30 14.54
CA ARG A 88 16.85 3.59 13.43
C ARG A 88 16.13 4.12 12.20
N CYS A 89 14.80 4.04 12.15
CA CYS A 89 14.01 4.42 11.01
C CYS A 89 13.87 5.94 10.89
N ILE A 90 14.33 6.52 9.79
CA ILE A 90 14.21 7.95 9.48
C ILE A 90 13.04 8.27 8.54
N ALA A 91 12.13 7.35 8.29
CA ALA A 91 10.96 7.50 7.42
C ALA A 91 11.27 7.99 5.98
N CYS A 92 12.45 7.73 5.44
CA CYS A 92 12.87 8.20 4.10
C CYS A 92 12.10 7.56 2.93
N GLY A 93 11.34 6.49 3.17
CA GLY A 93 10.53 5.81 2.16
C GLY A 93 11.31 4.97 1.14
N SER A 94 12.64 4.83 1.23
CA SER A 94 13.44 4.03 0.28
C SER A 94 12.98 2.58 0.21
N CYS A 95 12.72 1.95 1.35
CA CYS A 95 12.21 0.58 1.44
C CYS A 95 10.78 0.42 0.92
N MET A 96 9.98 1.50 0.86
CA MET A 96 8.65 1.48 0.25
C MET A 96 8.77 1.45 -1.28
N ARG A 97 9.66 2.29 -1.84
CA ARG A 97 9.91 2.31 -3.30
C ARG A 97 10.54 1.02 -3.81
N ALA A 98 11.39 0.39 -3.00
CA ALA A 98 12.03 -0.87 -3.34
C ALA A 98 11.12 -2.09 -3.18
N CYS A 99 9.97 -1.97 -2.51
CA CYS A 99 9.06 -3.09 -2.29
C CYS A 99 8.15 -3.31 -3.51
N PRO A 100 8.30 -4.38 -4.28
CA PRO A 100 7.48 -4.62 -5.47
C PRO A 100 6.02 -4.95 -5.12
N TYR A 101 5.74 -5.33 -3.87
CA TYR A 101 4.41 -5.67 -3.37
C TYR A 101 3.69 -4.48 -2.74
N GLN A 102 4.35 -3.33 -2.58
CA GLN A 102 3.85 -2.13 -1.90
C GLN A 102 3.29 -2.43 -0.48
N ALA A 103 3.93 -3.34 0.21
CA ALA A 103 3.50 -3.85 1.51
C ALA A 103 3.96 -2.98 2.69
N ARG A 104 4.22 -1.70 2.47
CA ARG A 104 4.76 -0.76 3.46
C ARG A 104 4.09 0.59 3.34
N HIS A 105 3.94 1.25 4.46
CA HIS A 105 3.48 2.64 4.54
C HIS A 105 4.27 3.40 5.61
N ILE A 106 4.18 4.72 5.62
CA ILE A 106 4.68 5.54 6.72
C ILE A 106 3.53 5.75 7.70
N ASP A 107 3.78 5.45 8.97
CA ASP A 107 2.89 5.85 10.06
C ASP A 107 3.11 7.34 10.33
N PRO A 108 2.10 8.19 10.14
CA PRO A 108 2.27 9.63 10.27
C PRO A 108 2.46 10.09 11.73
N ALA A 109 1.93 9.33 12.69
CA ALA A 109 2.05 9.65 14.11
C ALA A 109 3.43 9.28 14.67
N ARG A 110 3.89 8.06 14.39
CA ARG A 110 5.20 7.58 14.84
C ARG A 110 6.35 8.06 13.95
N ARG A 111 6.06 8.51 12.72
CA ARG A 111 7.04 8.93 11.71
C ARG A 111 8.07 7.84 11.38
N VAL A 112 7.62 6.61 11.27
CA VAL A 112 8.39 5.43 10.90
C VAL A 112 7.68 4.65 9.79
N VAL A 113 8.43 3.80 9.08
CA VAL A 113 7.81 2.87 8.15
C VAL A 113 7.18 1.71 8.92
N ASP A 114 5.92 1.42 8.60
CA ASP A 114 5.17 0.31 9.16
C ASP A 114 4.81 -0.75 8.11
N LYS A 115 4.68 -1.99 8.54
CA LYS A 115 4.30 -3.16 7.74
C LYS A 115 3.92 -4.36 8.60
N CYS A 116 3.40 -5.41 7.98
CA CYS A 116 3.19 -6.69 8.67
C CYS A 116 4.52 -7.25 9.22
N ASP A 117 4.52 -7.59 10.50
CA ASP A 117 5.61 -8.22 11.26
C ASP A 117 5.21 -9.60 11.82
N TYR A 118 4.11 -10.17 11.29
CA TYR A 118 3.44 -11.34 11.83
C TYR A 118 3.02 -11.16 13.29
N CYS A 119 2.65 -9.94 13.69
CA CYS A 119 2.28 -9.58 15.07
C CYS A 119 3.38 -9.98 16.10
N ALA A 120 4.64 -9.61 15.84
CA ALA A 120 5.79 -10.03 16.62
C ALA A 120 5.61 -9.85 18.16
N PRO A 121 5.09 -8.73 18.69
CA PRO A 121 4.82 -8.61 20.11
C PRO A 121 3.85 -9.68 20.64
N SER A 122 2.73 -9.89 19.95
CA SER A 122 1.74 -10.90 20.36
C SER A 122 2.26 -12.34 20.23
N ARG A 123 3.11 -12.62 19.22
CA ARG A 123 3.75 -13.92 19.08
C ARG A 123 4.69 -14.23 20.23
N ALA A 124 5.40 -13.24 20.74
CA ALA A 124 6.26 -13.39 21.91
C ALA A 124 5.47 -13.81 23.17
N GLU A 125 4.18 -13.49 23.22
CA GLU A 125 3.23 -13.90 24.26
C GLU A 125 2.49 -15.20 23.91
N GLY A 126 2.90 -15.91 22.87
CA GLY A 126 2.28 -17.17 22.43
C GLY A 126 0.95 -17.02 21.68
N MET A 127 0.57 -15.81 21.31
CA MET A 127 -0.70 -15.56 20.58
C MET A 127 -0.49 -15.67 19.07
N GLU A 128 -1.51 -16.17 18.37
CA GLU A 128 -1.57 -16.15 16.93
C GLU A 128 -1.66 -14.70 16.37
N PRO A 129 -1.16 -14.47 15.13
CA PRO A 129 -1.41 -13.21 14.43
C PRO A 129 -2.91 -12.90 14.33
N ALA A 130 -3.28 -11.65 14.63
CA ALA A 130 -4.69 -11.24 14.70
C ALA A 130 -5.50 -11.58 13.42
N CYS A 131 -4.87 -11.50 12.25
CA CYS A 131 -5.52 -11.84 10.99
C CYS A 131 -5.76 -13.35 10.78
N VAL A 132 -5.08 -14.19 11.56
CA VAL A 132 -5.28 -15.66 11.58
C VAL A 132 -6.40 -15.99 12.54
N SER A 133 -6.31 -15.51 13.78
CA SER A 133 -7.27 -15.83 14.85
C SER A 133 -8.70 -15.42 14.49
N VAL A 134 -8.91 -14.33 13.76
CA VAL A 134 -10.23 -13.81 13.37
C VAL A 134 -10.79 -14.43 12.08
N CYS A 135 -10.00 -15.22 11.35
CA CYS A 135 -10.42 -15.74 10.05
C CYS A 135 -11.43 -16.88 10.19
N THR A 136 -12.71 -16.58 10.00
CA THR A 136 -13.82 -17.53 10.16
C THR A 136 -13.75 -18.74 9.23
N THR A 137 -13.23 -18.52 8.01
CA THR A 137 -13.09 -19.59 7.00
C THR A 137 -11.76 -20.33 7.08
N ARG A 138 -10.89 -19.96 8.03
CA ARG A 138 -9.53 -20.52 8.13
C ARG A 138 -8.72 -20.39 6.80
N ALA A 139 -9.01 -19.34 6.03
CA ALA A 139 -8.26 -19.00 4.83
C ALA A 139 -6.81 -18.56 5.12
N ARG A 140 -6.44 -18.40 6.38
CA ARG A 140 -5.10 -18.00 6.84
C ARG A 140 -4.61 -18.99 7.88
N VAL A 141 -3.41 -19.52 7.67
CA VAL A 141 -2.76 -20.47 8.58
C VAL A 141 -1.33 -19.99 8.82
N PHE A 142 -0.93 -19.94 10.07
CA PHE A 142 0.39 -19.43 10.48
C PHE A 142 1.09 -20.46 11.37
N GLY A 143 2.41 -20.46 11.35
CA GLY A 143 3.21 -21.25 12.26
C GLY A 143 4.66 -21.37 11.83
N ASP A 144 5.39 -22.18 12.57
CA ASP A 144 6.77 -22.58 12.30
C ASP A 144 6.78 -23.73 11.27
N VAL A 145 7.46 -23.55 10.14
CA VAL A 145 7.56 -24.60 9.11
C VAL A 145 8.56 -25.69 9.47
N ASP A 146 9.44 -25.46 10.42
CA ASP A 146 10.41 -26.45 10.89
C ASP A 146 9.81 -27.38 11.96
N ASP A 147 8.64 -27.03 12.51
CA ASP A 147 7.84 -27.91 13.37
C ASP A 147 6.86 -28.74 12.53
N PRO A 148 7.04 -30.07 12.39
CA PRO A 148 6.10 -30.92 11.65
C PRO A 148 4.68 -30.94 12.23
N GLN A 149 4.52 -30.62 13.51
CA GLN A 149 3.20 -30.55 14.16
C GLN A 149 2.48 -29.23 13.95
N SER A 150 3.20 -28.22 13.48
CA SER A 150 2.64 -26.90 13.20
C SER A 150 1.47 -26.99 12.20
N PRO A 151 0.39 -26.22 12.41
CA PRO A 151 -0.72 -26.14 11.44
C PRO A 151 -0.24 -25.76 10.04
N VAL A 152 0.74 -24.86 9.92
CA VAL A 152 1.25 -24.42 8.62
C VAL A 152 1.99 -25.54 7.90
N SER A 153 2.84 -26.33 8.60
CA SER A 153 3.57 -27.44 8.00
C SER A 153 2.61 -28.49 7.45
N LYS A 154 1.54 -28.81 8.17
CA LYS A 154 0.50 -29.76 7.73
C LYS A 154 -0.20 -29.29 6.46
N VAL A 155 -0.60 -28.00 6.36
CA VAL A 155 -1.27 -27.52 5.15
C VAL A 155 -0.32 -27.35 3.97
N LEU A 156 0.93 -26.99 4.20
CA LEU A 156 1.93 -26.91 3.14
C LEU A 156 2.25 -28.29 2.56
N GLY A 157 2.27 -29.33 3.40
CA GLY A 157 2.51 -30.72 2.96
C GLY A 157 1.30 -31.37 2.24
N SER A 158 0.09 -30.89 2.48
CA SER A 158 -1.15 -31.48 1.96
C SER A 158 -1.77 -30.74 0.77
N HIS A 159 -1.28 -29.56 0.41
CA HIS A 159 -1.81 -28.72 -0.65
C HIS A 159 -0.72 -28.34 -1.66
N LYS A 160 -1.13 -28.02 -2.88
CA LYS A 160 -0.24 -27.38 -3.84
C LYS A 160 0.12 -25.97 -3.35
N VAL A 161 1.41 -25.69 -3.23
CA VAL A 161 1.91 -24.39 -2.75
C VAL A 161 2.36 -23.55 -3.94
N THR A 162 1.92 -22.30 -3.98
CA THR A 162 2.33 -21.32 -4.98
C THR A 162 2.89 -20.09 -4.27
N PHE A 163 4.08 -19.64 -4.69
CA PHE A 163 4.64 -18.36 -4.27
C PHE A 163 4.40 -17.34 -5.37
N VAL A 164 3.84 -16.20 -5.01
CA VAL A 164 3.49 -15.13 -5.95
C VAL A 164 4.62 -14.12 -6.01
N GLU A 165 5.48 -14.24 -7.01
CA GLU A 165 6.60 -13.32 -7.21
C GLU A 165 6.20 -12.08 -8.01
N ALA A 166 6.91 -10.98 -7.77
CA ALA A 166 6.81 -9.81 -8.61
C ALA A 166 7.57 -10.06 -9.92
N LYS A 167 6.98 -9.62 -11.03
CA LYS A 167 7.45 -9.92 -12.38
C LYS A 167 8.89 -9.42 -12.66
N ASP A 168 9.26 -8.30 -12.02
CA ASP A 168 10.52 -7.60 -12.29
C ASP A 168 11.50 -7.66 -11.10
N ALA A 169 11.21 -8.46 -10.08
CA ALA A 169 12.04 -8.55 -8.88
C ALA A 169 11.99 -9.94 -8.25
N PRO A 170 12.99 -10.78 -8.47
CA PRO A 170 13.08 -12.11 -7.85
C PRO A 170 13.42 -11.95 -6.36
N THR A 171 12.40 -11.80 -5.53
CA THR A 171 12.55 -11.54 -4.10
C THR A 171 12.41 -12.80 -3.22
N LYS A 172 12.14 -13.96 -3.82
CA LYS A 172 11.90 -15.23 -3.12
C LYS A 172 10.89 -15.05 -1.96
N PRO A 173 9.61 -14.75 -2.24
CA PRO A 173 8.60 -14.55 -1.20
C PRO A 173 8.41 -15.80 -0.36
N THR A 174 8.23 -15.66 0.96
CA THR A 174 7.92 -16.78 1.86
C THR A 174 6.43 -16.89 2.18
N LEU A 175 5.63 -15.88 1.84
CA LEU A 175 4.18 -15.98 1.96
C LEU A 175 3.65 -16.99 0.94
N ALA A 176 3.08 -18.08 1.45
CA ALA A 176 2.60 -19.20 0.66
C ALA A 176 1.11 -19.04 0.32
N TYR A 177 0.76 -19.31 -0.93
CA TYR A 177 -0.63 -19.52 -1.33
C TYR A 177 -0.89 -21.01 -1.52
N LEU A 178 -2.00 -21.48 -0.95
CA LEU A 178 -2.45 -22.85 -1.10
C LEU A 178 -3.35 -22.95 -2.34
N ASN A 179 -3.21 -24.03 -3.10
CA ASN A 179 -3.95 -24.30 -4.32
C ASN A 179 -3.65 -23.29 -5.45
N ASP A 180 -4.53 -23.19 -6.42
CA ASP A 180 -4.34 -22.27 -7.53
C ASP A 180 -4.77 -20.85 -7.15
N VAL A 181 -3.88 -19.90 -7.40
CA VAL A 181 -4.15 -18.46 -7.30
C VAL A 181 -4.43 -17.90 -8.70
N ALA A 182 -5.27 -16.88 -8.77
CA ALA A 182 -5.62 -16.23 -10.03
C ALA A 182 -4.39 -15.68 -10.75
N ASP A 183 -3.53 -15.04 -10.00
CA ASP A 183 -2.33 -14.40 -10.51
C ASP A 183 -1.08 -15.01 -9.89
N LYS A 184 -0.29 -15.68 -10.71
CA LYS A 184 1.02 -16.21 -10.31
C LYS A 184 2.09 -15.12 -10.18
N HIS A 185 1.82 -13.95 -10.73
CA HIS A 185 2.69 -12.79 -10.64
C HIS A 185 1.96 -11.67 -9.90
N TRP A 186 2.64 -11.04 -8.96
CA TRP A 186 2.08 -9.85 -8.30
C TRP A 186 2.06 -8.72 -9.33
N PRO A 187 0.90 -8.17 -9.68
CA PRO A 187 0.86 -7.05 -10.60
C PRO A 187 1.58 -5.87 -9.94
N LYS A 188 2.24 -5.08 -10.76
CA LYS A 188 2.68 -3.75 -10.35
C LYS A 188 1.44 -3.06 -9.79
N ALA A 189 1.46 -2.70 -8.50
CA ALA A 189 0.34 -1.97 -7.96
C ALA A 189 0.20 -0.71 -8.81
N GLU A 190 -0.97 -0.53 -9.39
CA GLU A 190 -1.33 0.80 -9.87
C GLU A 190 -1.13 1.70 -8.65
N SER A 191 -0.19 2.64 -8.74
CA SER A 191 -0.11 3.70 -7.76
C SER A 191 -1.55 4.17 -7.63
N ALA A 192 -2.12 4.14 -6.43
CA ALA A 192 -3.33 4.87 -6.17
C ALA A 192 -2.97 6.33 -6.48
N GLY A 193 -3.07 6.66 -7.76
CA GLY A 193 -2.99 8.03 -8.22
C GLY A 193 -4.01 8.78 -7.38
N PRO A 194 -3.76 10.00 -7.03
CA PRO A 194 -4.77 10.84 -6.42
C PRO A 194 -6.03 10.59 -7.23
N VAL A 195 -7.08 10.17 -6.55
CA VAL A 195 -8.35 9.73 -7.10
C VAL A 195 -8.54 10.45 -8.41
N GLY A 196 -8.76 9.74 -9.54
CA GLY A 196 -8.61 10.32 -10.90
C GLY A 196 -9.39 11.63 -11.10
N PHE A 197 -10.41 11.88 -10.26
CA PHE A 197 -11.12 13.14 -10.05
C PHE A 197 -10.19 14.29 -9.58
N MET A 198 -9.28 14.05 -8.63
CA MET A 198 -8.37 15.12 -8.15
C MET A 198 -7.29 15.45 -9.19
N GLY A 199 -6.87 14.48 -10.00
CA GLY A 199 -5.98 14.72 -11.13
C GLY A 199 -6.64 15.60 -12.19
N THR A 200 -7.92 15.35 -12.50
CA THR A 200 -8.72 16.16 -13.45
C THR A 200 -8.98 17.55 -12.89
N VAL A 201 -9.33 17.66 -11.60
CA VAL A 201 -9.54 18.95 -10.93
C VAL A 201 -8.23 19.76 -10.85
N ALA A 202 -7.11 19.13 -10.49
CA ALA A 202 -5.81 19.80 -10.46
C ALA A 202 -5.38 20.32 -11.85
N THR A 203 -5.65 19.56 -12.91
CA THR A 203 -5.41 20.00 -14.28
C THR A 203 -6.34 21.14 -14.67
N GLY A 204 -7.62 21.07 -14.34
CA GLY A 204 -8.60 22.15 -14.58
C GLY A 204 -8.26 23.43 -13.84
N VAL A 205 -7.86 23.36 -12.58
CA VAL A 205 -7.40 24.52 -11.78
C VAL A 205 -6.14 25.16 -12.37
N ARG A 206 -5.20 24.36 -12.87
CA ARG A 206 -3.99 24.88 -13.57
C ARG A 206 -4.36 25.65 -14.84
N TRP A 207 -5.29 25.13 -15.63
CA TRP A 207 -5.76 25.83 -16.86
C TRP A 207 -6.54 27.10 -16.55
N LEU A 208 -7.41 27.08 -15.54
CA LEU A 208 -8.13 28.27 -15.08
C LEU A 208 -7.17 29.33 -14.53
N GLY A 209 -6.16 28.93 -13.78
CA GLY A 209 -5.10 29.84 -13.31
C GLY A 209 -4.28 30.45 -14.46
N ALA A 210 -3.95 29.68 -15.48
CA ALA A 210 -3.26 30.18 -16.66
C ALA A 210 -4.12 31.19 -17.44
N LEU A 211 -5.43 30.87 -17.65
CA LEU A 211 -6.36 31.76 -18.34
C LEU A 211 -6.57 33.07 -17.57
N SER A 212 -6.66 33.04 -16.25
CA SER A 212 -6.77 34.26 -15.42
C SER A 212 -5.50 35.12 -15.48
N LEU A 213 -4.31 34.53 -15.51
CA LEU A 213 -3.05 35.23 -15.71
C LEU A 213 -2.99 35.93 -17.08
N PHE A 214 -3.40 35.25 -18.17
CA PHE A 214 -3.49 35.86 -19.50
C PHE A 214 -4.52 36.98 -19.55
N GLY A 215 -5.64 36.83 -18.85
CA GLY A 215 -6.66 37.89 -18.75
C GLY A 215 -6.11 39.15 -18.06
N VAL A 216 -5.44 39.01 -16.93
CA VAL A 216 -4.83 40.11 -16.17
C VAL A 216 -3.73 40.81 -17.00
N VAL A 217 -2.85 40.04 -17.62
CA VAL A 217 -1.79 40.57 -18.50
C VAL A 217 -2.40 41.28 -19.71
N GLY A 218 -3.44 40.74 -20.32
CA GLY A 218 -4.15 41.36 -21.45
C GLY A 218 -4.82 42.68 -21.10
N VAL A 219 -5.45 42.80 -19.92
CA VAL A 219 -6.06 44.04 -19.44
C VAL A 219 -4.96 45.06 -19.10
N GLY A 220 -3.86 44.65 -18.46
CA GLY A 220 -2.74 45.53 -18.16
C GLY A 220 -2.06 46.08 -19.42
N LEU A 221 -1.81 45.27 -20.43
CA LEU A 221 -1.30 45.71 -21.73
C LEU A 221 -2.27 46.67 -22.45
N ARG A 222 -3.56 46.42 -22.38
CA ARG A 222 -4.59 47.29 -23.00
C ARG A 222 -4.64 48.66 -22.32
N GLN A 223 -4.38 48.73 -21.01
CA GLN A 223 -4.27 50.03 -20.29
C GLN A 223 -2.99 50.79 -20.64
N LEU A 224 -1.89 50.10 -20.88
CA LEU A 224 -0.62 50.72 -21.29
C LEU A 224 -0.62 51.22 -22.73
N ILE A 225 -1.44 50.67 -23.61
CA ILE A 225 -1.52 51.01 -25.04
C ILE A 225 -2.63 52.07 -25.29
N ARG A 226 -3.48 52.42 -24.30
CA ARG A 226 -4.45 53.50 -24.45
C ARG A 226 -3.70 54.83 -24.54
N PRO A 227 -3.79 55.56 -25.66
CA PRO A 227 -3.19 56.88 -25.75
C PRO A 227 -3.92 57.80 -24.76
N THR A 228 -3.13 58.53 -23.96
CA THR A 228 -3.60 59.59 -23.02
C THR A 228 -4.18 60.75 -23.77
N GLY A 229 -5.37 60.60 -24.41
CA GLY A 229 -5.91 61.55 -25.34
C GLY A 229 -7.40 61.81 -25.24
N GLU A 230 -8.01 61.64 -24.03
CA GLU A 230 -9.44 62.04 -23.87
C GLU A 230 -9.71 62.59 -22.46
N ALA A 231 -8.98 63.66 -22.10
CA ALA A 231 -9.29 64.47 -20.90
C ALA A 231 -9.36 65.95 -21.26
N SER A 232 -10.14 66.33 -22.30
CA SER A 232 -10.33 67.75 -22.65
C SER A 232 -11.67 68.07 -23.26
N HIS A 233 -12.76 67.46 -22.88
CA HIS A 233 -14.09 67.84 -23.41
C HIS A 233 -15.21 68.05 -22.37
N GLU A 234 -14.90 68.23 -21.09
CA GLU A 234 -15.96 68.39 -20.06
C GLU A 234 -15.91 69.73 -19.33
N GLU A 235 -15.07 70.70 -19.76
CA GLU A 235 -14.98 72.01 -19.11
C GLU A 235 -15.59 73.18 -19.89
N LYS A 236 -16.48 72.92 -20.86
CA LYS A 236 -17.17 74.00 -21.60
C LYS A 236 -18.71 73.98 -21.54
N ARG A 237 -19.28 73.52 -20.43
CA ARG A 237 -20.74 73.60 -20.25
C ARG A 237 -21.22 74.18 -18.92
N LYS A 238 -20.46 75.04 -18.28
CA LYS A 238 -20.94 75.86 -17.18
C LYS A 238 -20.45 77.28 -17.37
N GLY A 239 -21.24 78.06 -18.21
CA GLY A 239 -20.96 79.45 -18.43
C GLY A 239 -21.86 80.00 -19.58
N SER A 240 -23.19 80.03 -19.36
CA SER A 240 -24.21 80.99 -19.96
C SER A 240 -25.52 80.76 -19.25
#